data_1cd3df126d40430d30815378c9f58ca0
#
_entry.id   1cd3df126d40430d30815378c9f58ca0
#
_cell.length_a   1.000
_cell.length_b   1.000
_cell.length_c   1.000
_cell.angle_alpha   90.00
_cell.angle_beta   90.00
_cell.angle_gamma   90.00
#
_symmetry.space_group_name_H-M   'P 1'
#
loop_
_entity.id
_entity.type
_entity.pdbx_description
1 polymer ?
#
loop_
_entity_poly.entity_id
_entity_poly.type
_entity_poly.pdbx_seq_one_letter_code
_entity_poly.pdbx_strand_id
1 'polypeptide(L)'
;MTYGQVNGVKHDVSQIVMGTLFARDIEGASSVFDEFLEQGGNCFDTARHYGDAELVFGEWMRIRGVRGGMVVITKGAHTPNCNPETVTKELSESLERLQTDSVDIYFLHRDNPEVPVGEFVDVLNEHKSTGRIGVFGGSNWSLERVDEANEYAVQNGLVGFSVLSNHMSLARMVETPWAGC
;
A
#
# COMPACT_ATOMS: atom_id res chain seq x y z
N MET A 1 0.28 15.15 16.42
CA MET A 1 0.21 14.64 15.02
C MET A 1 -0.78 15.47 14.21
N THR A 2 -0.51 15.74 12.93
CA THR A 2 -1.45 16.40 12.01
C THR A 2 -2.06 15.33 11.10
N TYR A 3 -3.33 15.50 10.69
CA TYR A 3 -4.04 14.52 9.89
C TYR A 3 -4.53 15.15 8.58
N GLY A 4 -4.76 14.31 7.58
CA GLY A 4 -5.40 14.64 6.32
C GLY A 4 -6.47 13.60 5.99
N GLN A 5 -7.29 13.88 4.98
CA GLN A 5 -8.29 12.95 4.50
C GLN A 5 -7.87 12.36 3.16
N VAL A 6 -8.05 11.05 3.02
CA VAL A 6 -7.94 10.35 1.76
C VAL A 6 -9.33 9.83 1.40
N ASN A 7 -9.85 10.28 0.26
CA ASN A 7 -11.20 9.93 -0.16
C ASN A 7 -11.35 8.41 -0.30
N GLY A 8 -12.31 7.83 0.40
CA GLY A 8 -12.55 6.39 0.44
C GLY A 8 -11.81 5.62 1.55
N VAL A 9 -10.95 6.29 2.32
CA VAL A 9 -10.37 5.75 3.56
C VAL A 9 -11.22 6.18 4.75
N LYS A 10 -11.52 5.24 5.65
CA LYS A 10 -12.47 5.45 6.75
C LYS A 10 -11.99 6.44 7.80
N HIS A 11 -10.70 6.40 8.11
CA HIS A 11 -10.08 7.21 9.16
C HIS A 11 -9.32 8.38 8.56
N ASP A 12 -9.24 9.49 9.30
CA ASP A 12 -8.27 10.52 8.99
C ASP A 12 -6.85 9.93 9.08
N VAL A 13 -6.00 10.30 8.12
CA VAL A 13 -4.67 9.71 7.94
C VAL A 13 -3.62 10.63 8.55
N SER A 14 -2.78 10.13 9.44
CA SER A 14 -1.65 10.91 9.95
C SER A 14 -0.73 11.32 8.79
N GLN A 15 -0.35 12.63 8.75
CA GLN A 15 0.49 13.16 7.66
C GLN A 15 1.93 12.61 7.69
N ILE A 16 2.34 12.05 8.83
CA ILE A 16 3.54 11.22 8.92
C ILE A 16 3.08 9.77 8.87
N VAL A 17 3.69 9.00 7.97
CA VAL A 17 3.43 7.58 7.77
C VAL A 17 4.63 6.78 8.23
N MET A 18 4.39 5.76 9.06
CA MET A 18 5.44 4.89 9.58
C MET A 18 5.78 3.80 8.54
N GLY A 19 6.97 3.85 7.97
CA GLY A 19 7.48 2.76 7.13
C GLY A 19 7.95 1.57 7.98
N THR A 20 7.61 0.36 7.56
CA THR A 20 7.90 -0.86 8.34
C THR A 20 9.10 -1.66 7.85
N LEU A 21 9.79 -1.23 6.80
CA LEU A 21 10.91 -1.98 6.17
C LEU A 21 12.02 -2.40 7.17
N PHE A 22 12.18 -1.65 8.27
CA PHE A 22 13.16 -1.96 9.31
C PHE A 22 12.71 -3.12 10.24
N ALA A 23 11.42 -3.45 10.29
CA ALA A 23 10.87 -4.43 11.23
C ALA A 23 11.32 -5.86 10.85
N ARG A 24 12.23 -6.40 11.64
CA ARG A 24 12.78 -7.76 11.46
C ARG A 24 12.27 -8.74 12.50
N ASP A 25 11.94 -8.25 13.68
CA ASP A 25 11.40 -8.99 14.80
C ASP A 25 10.47 -8.10 15.63
N ILE A 26 9.65 -8.75 16.45
CA ILE A 26 8.62 -8.07 17.25
C ILE A 26 9.23 -7.23 18.37
N GLU A 27 10.34 -7.66 18.97
CA GLU A 27 10.97 -7.00 20.12
C GLU A 27 11.53 -5.63 19.69
N GLY A 28 12.30 -5.61 18.59
CA GLY A 28 12.89 -4.39 18.06
C GLY A 28 11.87 -3.41 17.47
N ALA A 29 10.84 -3.93 16.79
CA ALA A 29 9.85 -3.11 16.12
C ALA A 29 8.81 -2.50 17.07
N SER A 30 8.40 -3.24 18.12
CA SER A 30 7.29 -2.83 18.99
C SER A 30 7.50 -1.48 19.63
N SER A 31 8.70 -1.17 20.14
CA SER A 31 8.97 0.11 20.79
C SER A 31 8.81 1.30 19.85
N VAL A 32 9.19 1.14 18.58
CA VAL A 32 9.05 2.19 17.57
C VAL A 32 7.59 2.37 17.16
N PHE A 33 6.87 1.27 16.99
CA PHE A 33 5.45 1.29 16.62
C PHE A 33 4.60 1.85 17.77
N ASP A 34 4.87 1.44 19.01
CA ASP A 34 4.18 1.94 20.20
C ASP A 34 4.40 3.47 20.36
N GLU A 35 5.63 3.96 20.26
CA GLU A 35 5.94 5.39 20.32
C GLU A 35 5.23 6.17 19.24
N PHE A 36 5.25 5.67 17.98
CA PHE A 36 4.55 6.34 16.89
C PHE A 36 3.04 6.43 17.12
N LEU A 37 2.43 5.37 17.64
CA LEU A 37 1.02 5.34 17.99
C LEU A 37 0.70 6.30 19.16
N GLU A 38 1.53 6.33 20.20
CA GLU A 38 1.39 7.23 21.36
C GLU A 38 1.49 8.71 20.97
N GLN A 39 2.30 9.04 19.97
CA GLN A 39 2.39 10.37 19.37
C GLN A 39 1.22 10.71 18.44
N GLY A 40 0.23 9.81 18.32
CA GLY A 40 -0.97 9.97 17.52
C GLY A 40 -0.80 9.54 16.06
N GLY A 41 0.29 8.89 15.67
CA GLY A 41 0.42 8.29 14.33
C GLY A 41 -0.54 7.11 14.18
N ASN A 42 -1.23 7.02 13.05
CA ASN A 42 -2.16 5.92 12.79
C ASN A 42 -1.98 5.25 11.41
N CYS A 43 -1.08 5.77 10.59
CA CYS A 43 -0.86 5.25 9.24
C CYS A 43 0.48 4.54 9.14
N PHE A 44 0.46 3.29 8.69
CA PHE A 44 1.65 2.43 8.54
C PHE A 44 1.76 1.92 7.12
N ASP A 45 2.97 1.99 6.57
CA ASP A 45 3.31 1.56 5.23
C ASP A 45 4.20 0.31 5.27
N THR A 46 3.69 -0.75 4.67
CA THR A 46 4.42 -2.00 4.47
C THR A 46 4.37 -2.46 3.01
N ALA A 47 4.88 -3.62 2.71
CA ALA A 47 4.76 -4.27 1.41
C ALA A 47 5.06 -5.77 1.52
N ARG A 48 4.46 -6.57 0.64
CA ARG A 48 4.74 -8.00 0.52
C ARG A 48 6.24 -8.30 0.31
N HIS A 49 6.92 -7.39 -0.39
CA HIS A 49 8.35 -7.51 -0.73
C HIS A 49 9.32 -7.10 0.41
N TYR A 50 8.82 -6.66 1.57
CA TYR A 50 9.65 -6.20 2.70
C TYR A 50 10.06 -7.32 3.67
N GLY A 51 10.34 -8.52 3.15
CA GLY A 51 10.75 -9.65 3.98
C GLY A 51 9.68 -10.02 5.01
N ASP A 52 10.01 -9.97 6.30
CA ASP A 52 9.10 -10.32 7.39
C ASP A 52 8.32 -9.15 7.98
N ALA A 53 8.46 -7.94 7.41
CA ALA A 53 7.85 -6.73 7.96
C ALA A 53 6.32 -6.84 8.15
N GLU A 54 5.59 -7.46 7.20
CA GLU A 54 4.15 -7.69 7.34
C GLU A 54 3.82 -8.66 8.48
N LEU A 55 4.61 -9.71 8.69
CA LEU A 55 4.41 -10.66 9.79
C LEU A 55 4.60 -9.97 11.14
N VAL A 56 5.68 -9.22 11.28
CA VAL A 56 6.01 -8.47 12.50
C VAL A 56 4.94 -7.41 12.78
N PHE A 57 4.53 -6.66 11.77
CA PHE A 57 3.53 -5.61 11.93
C PHE A 57 2.13 -6.20 12.22
N GLY A 58 1.74 -7.28 11.56
CA GLY A 58 0.49 -7.99 11.81
C GLY A 58 0.42 -8.54 13.24
N GLU A 59 1.49 -9.19 13.70
CA GLU A 59 1.59 -9.70 15.06
C GLU A 59 1.53 -8.57 16.10
N TRP A 60 2.21 -7.45 15.88
CA TRP A 60 2.14 -6.27 16.74
C TRP A 60 0.70 -5.71 16.81
N MET A 61 0.03 -5.52 15.66
CA MET A 61 -1.36 -5.05 15.62
C MET A 61 -2.29 -5.96 16.42
N ARG A 62 -2.12 -7.28 16.28
CA ARG A 62 -2.90 -8.29 17.01
C ARG A 62 -2.67 -8.21 18.51
N ILE A 63 -1.40 -8.16 18.96
CA ILE A 63 -1.05 -8.09 20.37
C ILE A 63 -1.61 -6.82 21.03
N ARG A 64 -1.56 -5.68 20.33
CA ARG A 64 -2.06 -4.39 20.84
C ARG A 64 -3.56 -4.19 20.65
N GLY A 65 -4.21 -4.99 19.80
CA GLY A 65 -5.65 -4.85 19.50
C GLY A 65 -6.00 -3.55 18.78
N VAL A 66 -5.09 -3.01 17.96
CA VAL A 66 -5.18 -1.63 17.44
C VAL A 66 -5.66 -1.52 15.99
N ARG A 67 -5.81 -2.64 15.25
CA ARG A 67 -6.17 -2.63 13.82
C ARG A 67 -7.36 -1.71 13.50
N GLY A 68 -8.36 -1.67 14.37
CA GLY A 68 -9.60 -0.92 14.13
C GLY A 68 -9.44 0.60 14.09
N GLY A 69 -8.34 1.15 14.62
CA GLY A 69 -8.02 2.59 14.60
C GLY A 69 -6.90 2.96 13.61
N MET A 70 -6.40 1.98 12.84
CA MET A 70 -5.24 2.14 11.99
C MET A 70 -5.61 2.35 10.53
N VAL A 71 -4.75 3.03 9.80
CA VAL A 71 -4.70 3.03 8.33
C VAL A 71 -3.52 2.16 7.90
N VAL A 72 -3.82 1.02 7.32
CA VAL A 72 -2.83 0.04 6.88
C VAL A 72 -2.64 0.14 5.38
N ILE A 73 -1.41 0.41 4.97
CA ILE A 73 -0.96 0.42 3.58
C ILE A 73 -0.12 -0.81 3.33
N THR A 74 -0.44 -1.57 2.28
CA THR A 74 0.50 -2.58 1.75
C THR A 74 0.63 -2.50 0.25
N LYS A 75 1.61 -3.21 -0.31
CA LYS A 75 1.94 -3.20 -1.73
C LYS A 75 2.28 -4.59 -2.22
N GLY A 76 1.85 -4.92 -3.42
CA GLY A 76 2.23 -6.15 -4.11
C GLY A 76 2.53 -5.91 -5.59
N ALA A 77 2.80 -6.97 -6.33
CA ALA A 77 3.20 -6.95 -7.73
C ALA A 77 4.50 -6.17 -7.96
N HIS A 78 5.58 -6.60 -7.30
CA HIS A 78 6.93 -6.09 -7.54
C HIS A 78 7.57 -6.77 -8.76
N THR A 79 8.47 -6.06 -9.45
CA THR A 79 9.26 -6.67 -10.55
C THR A 79 10.01 -7.94 -10.08
N PRO A 80 10.13 -8.96 -10.93
CA PRO A 80 9.68 -9.05 -12.34
C PRO A 80 8.22 -9.46 -12.51
N ASN A 81 7.47 -9.69 -11.44
CA ASN A 81 6.15 -10.32 -11.47
C ASN A 81 5.00 -9.30 -11.39
N CYS A 82 5.12 -8.16 -12.08
CA CYS A 82 4.05 -7.16 -12.13
C CYS A 82 2.97 -7.59 -13.12
N ASN A 83 1.96 -8.32 -12.63
CA ASN A 83 0.79 -8.74 -13.41
C ASN A 83 -0.43 -8.96 -12.50
N PRO A 84 -1.67 -9.04 -13.04
CA PRO A 84 -2.89 -9.18 -12.26
C PRO A 84 -2.96 -10.44 -11.39
N GLU A 85 -2.43 -11.57 -11.87
CA GLU A 85 -2.39 -12.82 -11.10
C GLU A 85 -1.54 -12.66 -9.82
N THR A 86 -0.38 -12.00 -9.96
CA THR A 86 0.49 -11.70 -8.82
C THR A 86 -0.17 -10.72 -7.84
N VAL A 87 -0.95 -9.74 -8.32
CA VAL A 87 -1.74 -8.86 -7.43
C VAL A 87 -2.63 -9.68 -6.53
N THR A 88 -3.43 -10.58 -7.10
CA THR A 88 -4.37 -11.43 -6.34
C THR A 88 -3.65 -12.35 -5.34
N LYS A 89 -2.58 -13.00 -5.78
CA LYS A 89 -1.77 -13.89 -4.96
C LYS A 89 -1.13 -13.14 -3.79
N GLU A 90 -0.38 -12.07 -4.08
CA GLU A 90 0.38 -11.34 -3.07
C GLU A 90 -0.53 -10.55 -2.11
N LEU A 91 -1.68 -10.04 -2.56
CA LEU A 91 -2.67 -9.46 -1.65
C LEU A 91 -3.19 -10.52 -0.66
N SER A 92 -3.47 -11.74 -1.12
CA SER A 92 -3.92 -12.83 -0.24
C SER A 92 -2.86 -13.18 0.80
N GLU A 93 -1.62 -13.30 0.38
CA GLU A 93 -0.48 -13.53 1.27
C GLU A 93 -0.27 -12.36 2.26
N SER A 94 -0.40 -11.11 1.82
CA SER A 94 -0.28 -9.93 2.68
C SER A 94 -1.37 -9.90 3.76
N LEU A 95 -2.62 -10.18 3.41
CA LEU A 95 -3.72 -10.21 4.38
C LEU A 95 -3.50 -11.30 5.45
N GLU A 96 -3.01 -12.48 5.05
CA GLU A 96 -2.65 -13.56 5.99
C GLU A 96 -1.51 -13.10 6.92
N ARG A 97 -0.44 -12.53 6.38
CA ARG A 97 0.73 -12.06 7.13
C ARG A 97 0.37 -10.92 8.09
N LEU A 98 -0.47 -9.99 7.64
CA LEU A 98 -0.97 -8.87 8.44
C LEU A 98 -2.05 -9.28 9.45
N GLN A 99 -2.54 -10.52 9.40
CA GLN A 99 -3.61 -11.05 10.26
C GLN A 99 -4.87 -10.17 10.23
N THR A 100 -5.28 -9.76 9.02
CA THR A 100 -6.44 -8.89 8.80
C THR A 100 -7.19 -9.30 7.53
N ASP A 101 -8.50 -9.03 7.47
CA ASP A 101 -9.33 -9.34 6.31
C ASP A 101 -9.23 -8.26 5.21
N SER A 102 -8.70 -7.09 5.53
CA SER A 102 -8.61 -5.97 4.59
C SER A 102 -7.47 -5.01 4.91
N VAL A 103 -7.03 -4.26 3.89
CA VAL A 103 -6.15 -3.10 4.03
C VAL A 103 -6.86 -1.83 3.57
N ASP A 104 -6.50 -0.69 4.13
CA ASP A 104 -7.14 0.60 3.81
C ASP A 104 -6.65 1.15 2.47
N ILE A 105 -5.37 0.99 2.19
CA ILE A 105 -4.73 1.43 0.95
C ILE A 105 -3.87 0.29 0.38
N TYR A 106 -4.04 0.00 -0.90
CA TYR A 106 -3.22 -0.96 -1.63
C TYR A 106 -2.51 -0.31 -2.80
N PHE A 107 -1.19 -0.49 -2.91
CA PHE A 107 -0.42 -0.02 -4.05
C PHE A 107 0.06 -1.17 -4.93
N LEU A 108 -0.04 -1.00 -6.24
CA LEU A 108 0.82 -1.73 -7.16
C LEU A 108 2.27 -1.27 -6.92
N HIS A 109 3.14 -2.20 -6.49
CA HIS A 109 4.49 -1.83 -6.02
C HIS A 109 5.38 -1.32 -7.14
N ARG A 110 5.14 -1.79 -8.38
CA ARG A 110 5.78 -1.33 -9.63
C ARG A 110 4.77 -1.37 -10.76
N ASP A 111 5.07 -0.63 -11.84
CA ASP A 111 4.38 -0.76 -13.11
C ASP A 111 5.02 -1.85 -13.97
N ASN A 112 4.24 -2.39 -14.89
CA ASN A 112 4.70 -3.17 -16.05
C ASN A 112 4.01 -2.64 -17.31
N PRO A 113 4.68 -1.79 -18.09
CA PRO A 113 4.11 -1.20 -19.29
C PRO A 113 3.73 -2.21 -20.39
N GLU A 114 4.21 -3.45 -20.31
CA GLU A 114 3.84 -4.53 -21.24
C GLU A 114 2.45 -5.12 -20.95
N VAL A 115 1.91 -4.88 -19.74
CA VAL A 115 0.57 -5.30 -19.34
C VAL A 115 -0.42 -4.16 -19.63
N PRO A 116 -1.52 -4.42 -20.33
CA PRO A 116 -2.58 -3.43 -20.49
C PRO A 116 -3.08 -2.92 -19.16
N VAL A 117 -3.16 -1.60 -19.01
CA VAL A 117 -3.49 -0.97 -17.71
C VAL A 117 -4.86 -1.39 -17.19
N GLY A 118 -5.80 -1.66 -18.11
CA GLY A 118 -7.15 -2.11 -17.77
C GLY A 118 -7.17 -3.41 -16.97
N GLU A 119 -6.23 -4.33 -17.23
CA GLU A 119 -6.15 -5.60 -16.48
C GLU A 119 -5.80 -5.36 -14.99
N PHE A 120 -4.96 -4.36 -14.70
CA PHE A 120 -4.69 -3.96 -13.31
C PHE A 120 -5.91 -3.29 -12.66
N VAL A 121 -6.59 -2.40 -13.41
CA VAL A 121 -7.80 -1.73 -12.90
C VAL A 121 -8.90 -2.74 -12.60
N ASP A 122 -9.10 -3.73 -13.46
CA ASP A 122 -10.11 -4.77 -13.30
C ASP A 122 -9.86 -5.60 -12.04
N VAL A 123 -8.66 -6.16 -11.86
CA VAL A 123 -8.32 -6.99 -10.69
C VAL A 123 -8.39 -6.20 -9.37
N LEU A 124 -7.99 -4.93 -9.38
CA LEU A 124 -8.09 -4.07 -8.20
C LEU A 124 -9.55 -3.77 -7.83
N ASN A 125 -10.43 -3.57 -8.83
CA ASN A 125 -11.86 -3.40 -8.61
C ASN A 125 -12.52 -4.68 -8.09
N GLU A 126 -12.12 -5.88 -8.53
CA GLU A 126 -12.57 -7.14 -7.95
C GLU A 126 -12.27 -7.21 -6.45
N HIS A 127 -11.03 -6.92 -6.05
CA HIS A 127 -10.65 -6.92 -4.64
C HIS A 127 -11.33 -5.82 -3.82
N LYS A 128 -11.55 -4.65 -4.41
CA LYS A 128 -12.31 -3.58 -3.78
C LYS A 128 -13.77 -3.97 -3.57
N SER A 129 -14.40 -4.60 -4.56
CA SER A 129 -15.81 -5.02 -4.48
C SER A 129 -16.06 -6.05 -3.39
N THR A 130 -15.05 -6.87 -3.08
CA THR A 130 -15.09 -7.86 -1.98
C THR A 130 -14.65 -7.28 -0.64
N GLY A 131 -14.32 -5.99 -0.56
CA GLY A 131 -13.92 -5.30 0.66
C GLY A 131 -12.50 -5.64 1.16
N ARG A 132 -11.68 -6.31 0.36
CA ARG A 132 -10.30 -6.66 0.73
C ARG A 132 -9.35 -5.46 0.70
N ILE A 133 -9.65 -4.47 -0.14
CA ILE A 133 -8.94 -3.19 -0.23
C ILE A 133 -9.91 -2.01 -0.18
N GLY A 134 -9.54 -0.94 0.51
CA GLY A 134 -10.31 0.30 0.59
C GLY A 134 -10.14 1.15 -0.67
N VAL A 135 -8.96 1.74 -0.84
CA VAL A 135 -8.55 2.48 -2.03
C VAL A 135 -7.25 1.92 -2.58
N PHE A 136 -6.94 2.24 -3.83
CA PHE A 136 -5.75 1.73 -4.48
C PHE A 136 -5.10 2.75 -5.43
N GLY A 137 -3.85 2.46 -5.80
CA GLY A 137 -3.07 3.25 -6.75
C GLY A 137 -1.73 2.64 -7.09
N GLY A 138 -0.82 3.45 -7.62
CA GLY A 138 0.51 3.03 -8.04
C GLY A 138 1.63 3.57 -7.17
N SER A 139 2.70 2.81 -7.03
CA SER A 139 3.97 3.25 -6.46
C SER A 139 5.00 3.36 -7.56
N ASN A 140 5.58 4.55 -7.72
CA ASN A 140 6.53 4.88 -8.81
C ASN A 140 5.95 4.66 -10.23
N TRP A 141 4.67 4.93 -10.39
CA TRP A 141 3.99 4.95 -11.69
C TRP A 141 4.17 6.31 -12.36
N SER A 142 4.30 6.34 -13.69
CA SER A 142 4.28 7.60 -14.43
C SER A 142 2.88 8.22 -14.42
N LEU A 143 2.80 9.55 -14.57
CA LEU A 143 1.52 10.23 -14.61
C LEU A 143 0.68 9.79 -15.81
N GLU A 144 1.34 9.55 -16.95
CA GLU A 144 0.69 9.07 -18.18
C GLU A 144 0.01 7.71 -17.95
N ARG A 145 0.67 6.79 -17.23
CA ARG A 145 0.09 5.47 -16.90
C ARG A 145 -1.05 5.58 -15.89
N VAL A 146 -0.97 6.52 -14.97
CA VAL A 146 -2.06 6.80 -14.02
C VAL A 146 -3.27 7.39 -14.73
N ASP A 147 -3.04 8.32 -15.66
CA ASP A 147 -4.11 8.92 -16.45
C ASP A 147 -4.79 7.85 -17.33
N GLU A 148 -4.01 6.98 -18.00
CA GLU A 148 -4.53 5.86 -18.77
C GLU A 148 -5.39 4.91 -17.91
N ALA A 149 -4.94 4.58 -16.69
CA ALA A 149 -5.71 3.76 -15.76
C ALA A 149 -7.03 4.41 -15.36
N ASN A 150 -7.01 5.72 -15.10
CA ASN A 150 -8.19 6.47 -14.70
C ASN A 150 -9.16 6.67 -15.87
N GLU A 151 -8.66 6.90 -17.08
CA GLU A 151 -9.50 6.94 -18.28
C GLU A 151 -10.19 5.60 -18.55
N TYR A 152 -9.45 4.49 -18.43
CA TYR A 152 -10.03 3.15 -18.54
C TYR A 152 -11.12 2.92 -17.50
N ALA A 153 -10.86 3.26 -16.25
CA ALA A 153 -11.84 3.12 -15.18
C ALA A 153 -13.14 3.90 -15.45
N VAL A 154 -13.03 5.16 -15.88
CA VAL A 154 -14.19 5.98 -16.24
C VAL A 154 -15.00 5.36 -17.38
N GLN A 155 -14.33 4.90 -18.45
CA GLN A 155 -14.97 4.31 -19.62
C GLN A 155 -15.72 3.01 -19.30
N ASN A 156 -15.25 2.27 -18.26
CA ASN A 156 -15.83 0.99 -17.86
C ASN A 156 -16.70 1.06 -16.59
N GLY A 157 -16.94 2.26 -16.05
CA GLY A 157 -17.76 2.45 -14.82
C GLY A 157 -17.11 1.86 -13.56
N LEU A 158 -15.78 1.84 -13.54
CA LEU A 158 -14.94 1.32 -12.46
C LEU A 158 -14.35 2.44 -11.60
N VAL A 159 -13.78 2.08 -10.47
CA VAL A 159 -13.00 3.00 -9.63
C VAL A 159 -11.58 3.08 -10.17
N GLY A 160 -11.05 4.29 -10.31
CA GLY A 160 -9.67 4.54 -10.71
C GLY A 160 -8.69 4.64 -9.55
N PHE A 161 -7.44 4.94 -9.87
CA PHE A 161 -6.39 5.20 -8.89
C PHE A 161 -6.69 6.50 -8.12
N SER A 162 -6.72 6.41 -6.80
CA SER A 162 -7.04 7.54 -5.90
C SER A 162 -5.82 8.07 -5.16
N VAL A 163 -4.73 7.31 -5.13
CA VAL A 163 -3.52 7.58 -4.35
C VAL A 163 -2.27 7.20 -5.15
N LEU A 164 -1.17 7.92 -4.91
CA LEU A 164 0.13 7.63 -5.49
C LEU A 164 1.20 7.61 -4.40
N SER A 165 2.17 6.72 -4.54
CA SER A 165 3.35 6.62 -3.67
C SER A 165 4.62 6.72 -4.52
N ASN A 166 4.86 7.92 -5.06
CA ASN A 166 6.05 8.20 -5.84
C ASN A 166 7.15 8.82 -4.97
N HIS A 167 8.40 8.62 -5.37
CA HIS A 167 9.53 9.19 -4.66
C HIS A 167 9.47 10.72 -4.67
N MET A 168 9.53 11.31 -3.47
CA MET A 168 9.72 12.73 -3.27
C MET A 168 10.74 12.95 -2.15
N SER A 169 11.70 13.84 -2.38
CA SER A 169 12.73 14.17 -1.40
C SER A 169 13.03 15.66 -1.43
N LEU A 170 13.52 16.21 -0.30
CA LEU A 170 14.05 17.56 -0.23
C LEU A 170 15.39 17.71 -0.97
N ALA A 171 16.09 16.59 -1.22
CA ALA A 171 17.30 16.53 -2.02
C ALA A 171 16.96 16.04 -3.44
N ARG A 172 17.51 16.72 -4.46
CA ARG A 172 17.38 16.25 -5.85
C ARG A 172 18.18 14.97 -6.04
N MET A 173 17.51 13.92 -6.51
CA MET A 173 18.21 12.70 -6.95
C MET A 173 18.99 12.99 -8.22
N VAL A 174 20.22 12.49 -8.28
CA VAL A 174 21.09 12.54 -9.46
C VAL A 174 21.06 11.23 -10.24
N GLU A 175 20.69 10.13 -9.55
CA GLU A 175 20.50 8.78 -10.12
C GLU A 175 19.27 8.13 -9.47
N THR A 176 18.61 7.23 -10.18
CA THR A 176 17.53 6.44 -9.60
C THR A 176 18.07 5.50 -8.52
N PRO A 177 17.44 5.40 -7.33
CA PRO A 177 17.95 4.60 -6.22
C PRO A 177 17.94 3.09 -6.51
N TRP A 178 17.08 2.65 -7.42
CA TRP A 178 17.00 1.27 -7.92
C TRP A 178 16.25 1.21 -9.25
N ALA A 179 16.39 0.09 -9.97
CA ALA A 179 15.69 -0.12 -11.24
C ALA A 179 14.16 -0.07 -11.06
N GLY A 180 13.47 0.58 -11.98
CA GLY A 180 12.02 0.75 -11.96
C GLY A 180 11.51 1.82 -10.96
N CYS A 181 12.37 2.75 -10.60
CA CYS A 181 12.02 3.90 -9.79
C CYS A 181 11.97 5.18 -10.63
#